data_56719001b38a0d8cbf89aa16813c3b0e
#
_entry.id   56719001b38a0d8cbf89aa16813c3b0e
#
_cell.length_a   1.000
_cell.length_b   1.000
_cell.length_c   1.000
_cell.angle_alpha   90.00
_cell.angle_beta   90.00
_cell.angle_gamma   90.00
#
_symmetry.space_group_name_H-M   'P 1'
#
loop_
_entity.id
_entity.type
_entity.pdbx_description
1 polymer ?
#
loop_
_entity_poly.entity_id
_entity_poly.type
_entity_poly.pdbx_seq_one_letter_code
_entity_poly.pdbx_strand_id
1 'polypeptide(L)'
;MEGERTDVRIVNTSLLGTDWYIDQMQRRQYESEPLKITIPRIQYLYGTNDYPYVIDAFERPILASQAIDIFRNPKYKLSDGKSDFLPAKQLLIPVNKENVKKYGIVAEKDYDKIVDTVVLNINADRIGKTSLIILDFLSTYQWDRPVYCVTSGTDLNLGIENWLQVDGMVNKFVPIHTPNMRENPQIDEDKMYKILTETYRFDSLKDTTIHVDYQNIYSFMAVQPNREMFAEVSNKFIRRGEIEKAETLLDMAIDIMPRKNFPYNISFLHSMNEYSIMDIMEQYLSIGKNEKAKALAEQFVEETIRMVRFFATPYGKESLSNRELDTNVTLLYYVVNIFDRYGEKEYANSIKRRMTEM
;
A
#
# COMPACT_ATOMS: atom_id res chain seq x y z
N MET A 1 4.42 3.09 -17.81
CA MET A 1 4.99 1.73 -17.86
C MET A 1 4.82 1.09 -19.22
N GLU A 2 3.68 1.23 -19.86
CA GLU A 2 3.38 0.51 -21.12
C GLU A 2 4.25 0.90 -22.32
N GLY A 3 5.08 1.87 -22.28
CA GLY A 3 6.03 2.21 -23.37
C GLY A 3 7.46 1.72 -23.14
N GLU A 4 7.82 1.43 -21.89
CA GLU A 4 9.21 1.09 -21.53
C GLU A 4 9.39 -0.36 -21.05
N ARG A 5 8.31 -0.97 -20.57
CA ARG A 5 8.33 -2.32 -19.99
C ARG A 5 7.26 -3.21 -20.64
N THR A 6 7.56 -3.65 -21.86
CA THR A 6 6.67 -4.53 -22.67
C THR A 6 6.55 -5.95 -22.10
N ASP A 7 7.47 -6.32 -21.20
CA ASP A 7 7.53 -7.61 -20.49
C ASP A 7 6.61 -7.66 -19.24
N VAL A 8 6.12 -6.52 -18.76
CA VAL A 8 5.28 -6.46 -17.56
C VAL A 8 3.79 -6.58 -17.90
N ARG A 9 3.09 -7.53 -17.26
CA ARG A 9 1.63 -7.66 -17.33
C ARG A 9 0.99 -6.84 -16.22
N ILE A 10 0.29 -5.77 -16.58
CA ILE A 10 -0.52 -4.99 -15.65
C ILE A 10 -1.91 -5.63 -15.57
N VAL A 11 -2.37 -5.89 -14.35
CA VAL A 11 -3.70 -6.45 -14.07
C VAL A 11 -4.51 -5.44 -13.26
N ASN A 12 -5.57 -4.88 -13.85
CA ASN A 12 -6.49 -4.02 -13.15
C ASN A 12 -7.51 -4.88 -12.40
N THR A 13 -7.41 -4.90 -11.06
CA THR A 13 -8.27 -5.72 -10.21
C THR A 13 -9.73 -5.30 -10.27
N SER A 14 -10.03 -4.01 -10.50
CA SER A 14 -11.42 -3.54 -10.67
C SER A 14 -12.09 -4.08 -11.94
N LEU A 15 -11.31 -4.34 -13.00
CA LEU A 15 -11.80 -4.90 -14.25
C LEU A 15 -11.75 -6.42 -14.27
N LEU A 16 -10.94 -7.06 -13.43
CA LEU A 16 -10.73 -8.51 -13.43
C LEU A 16 -11.99 -9.32 -13.03
N GLY A 17 -13.02 -8.65 -12.51
CA GLY A 17 -14.34 -9.24 -12.29
C GLY A 17 -15.21 -9.32 -13.55
N THR A 18 -14.75 -8.80 -14.70
CA THR A 18 -15.50 -8.81 -15.97
C THR A 18 -14.98 -9.88 -16.92
N ASP A 19 -15.90 -10.55 -17.62
CA ASP A 19 -15.57 -11.66 -18.52
C ASP A 19 -14.65 -11.24 -19.69
N TRP A 20 -14.92 -10.09 -20.32
CA TRP A 20 -14.11 -9.59 -21.43
C TRP A 20 -12.67 -9.28 -21.00
N TYR A 21 -12.47 -8.79 -19.78
CA TYR A 21 -11.11 -8.49 -19.30
C TYR A 21 -10.37 -9.76 -18.89
N ILE A 22 -11.06 -10.76 -18.31
CA ILE A 22 -10.50 -12.09 -18.07
C ILE A 22 -10.06 -12.72 -19.39
N ASP A 23 -10.91 -12.67 -20.45
CA ASP A 23 -10.55 -13.13 -21.79
C ASP A 23 -9.32 -12.41 -22.36
N GLN A 24 -9.20 -11.10 -22.12
CA GLN A 24 -8.03 -10.31 -22.53
C GLN A 24 -6.76 -10.72 -21.77
N MET A 25 -6.84 -11.00 -20.47
CA MET A 25 -5.68 -11.42 -19.67
C MET A 25 -5.13 -12.77 -20.09
N GLN A 26 -5.91 -13.62 -20.73
CA GLN A 26 -5.50 -14.91 -21.29
C GLN A 26 -4.83 -14.80 -22.66
N ARG A 27 -4.64 -13.60 -23.18
CA ARG A 27 -3.94 -13.36 -24.45
C ARG A 27 -2.57 -12.78 -24.19
N ARG A 28 -1.59 -13.10 -25.05
CA ARG A 28 -0.30 -12.45 -25.02
C ARG A 28 -0.46 -10.96 -25.36
N GLN A 29 0.20 -10.10 -24.59
CA GLN A 29 0.25 -8.67 -24.87
C GLN A 29 1.70 -8.21 -24.87
N TYR A 30 2.16 -7.72 -26.01
CA TYR A 30 3.58 -7.44 -26.26
C TYR A 30 4.46 -8.65 -25.93
N GLU A 31 5.45 -8.47 -25.04
CA GLU A 31 6.35 -9.53 -24.60
C GLU A 31 5.87 -10.23 -23.32
N SER A 32 4.78 -9.73 -22.70
CA SER A 32 4.27 -10.32 -21.48
C SER A 32 3.43 -11.55 -21.74
N GLU A 33 3.73 -12.64 -21.01
CA GLU A 33 3.01 -13.89 -21.13
C GLU A 33 1.58 -13.80 -20.58
N PRO A 34 0.62 -14.57 -21.12
CA PRO A 34 -0.75 -14.65 -20.63
C PRO A 34 -0.83 -15.03 -19.16
N LEU A 35 -1.91 -14.59 -18.48
CA LEU A 35 -2.29 -15.20 -17.22
C LEU A 35 -2.89 -16.58 -17.49
N LYS A 36 -2.42 -17.58 -16.74
CA LYS A 36 -2.95 -18.93 -16.81
C LYS A 36 -4.22 -19.02 -15.97
N ILE A 37 -5.38 -18.90 -16.61
CA ILE A 37 -6.68 -19.08 -16.01
C ILE A 37 -7.24 -20.42 -16.45
N THR A 38 -7.64 -21.25 -15.49
CA THR A 38 -8.10 -22.62 -15.73
C THR A 38 -9.61 -22.79 -15.60
N ILE A 39 -10.28 -21.82 -14.96
CA ILE A 39 -11.74 -21.78 -14.82
C ILE A 39 -12.37 -21.60 -16.20
N PRO A 40 -13.30 -22.48 -16.61
CA PRO A 40 -13.97 -22.38 -17.92
C PRO A 40 -14.74 -21.08 -18.07
N ARG A 41 -14.75 -20.51 -19.28
CA ARG A 41 -15.41 -19.23 -19.59
C ARG A 41 -16.85 -19.17 -19.10
N ILE A 42 -17.61 -20.26 -19.23
CA ILE A 42 -19.00 -20.33 -18.79
C ILE A 42 -19.18 -20.03 -17.29
N GLN A 43 -18.16 -20.27 -16.47
CA GLN A 43 -18.21 -20.04 -15.02
C GLN A 43 -17.82 -18.63 -14.60
N TYR A 44 -17.25 -17.80 -15.51
CA TYR A 44 -16.96 -16.40 -15.20
C TYR A 44 -17.70 -15.38 -16.08
N LEU A 45 -18.63 -15.81 -16.90
CA LEU A 45 -19.53 -14.91 -17.63
C LEU A 45 -20.22 -13.90 -16.70
N TYR A 46 -20.65 -12.78 -17.27
CA TYR A 46 -21.42 -11.78 -16.55
C TYR A 46 -22.62 -12.42 -15.82
N GLY A 47 -22.77 -12.07 -14.54
CA GLY A 47 -23.83 -12.64 -13.70
C GLY A 47 -23.60 -14.09 -13.23
N THR A 48 -22.46 -14.71 -13.60
CA THR A 48 -22.09 -16.06 -13.15
C THR A 48 -20.94 -15.99 -12.17
N ASN A 49 -21.10 -16.60 -10.97
CA ASN A 49 -20.08 -16.63 -9.93
C ASN A 49 -19.46 -15.26 -9.59
N ASP A 50 -20.27 -14.21 -9.53
CA ASP A 50 -19.81 -12.88 -9.13
C ASP A 50 -19.32 -12.88 -7.66
N TYR A 51 -19.98 -13.69 -6.81
CA TYR A 51 -19.64 -13.88 -5.40
C TYR A 51 -19.82 -15.36 -4.98
N PRO A 52 -18.92 -16.27 -5.45
CA PRO A 52 -19.02 -17.69 -5.10
C PRO A 52 -18.84 -17.92 -3.59
N TYR A 53 -19.49 -18.96 -3.12
CA TYR A 53 -19.39 -19.40 -1.74
C TYR A 53 -18.03 -20.03 -1.44
N VAL A 54 -17.59 -19.84 -0.21
CA VAL A 54 -16.45 -20.54 0.38
C VAL A 54 -16.97 -21.34 1.57
N ILE A 55 -16.86 -22.64 1.50
CA ILE A 55 -17.26 -23.55 2.60
C ILE A 55 -16.04 -24.23 3.18
N ASP A 56 -16.14 -24.72 4.38
CA ASP A 56 -15.04 -25.45 5.02
C ASP A 56 -15.38 -26.94 5.06
N ALA A 57 -15.23 -27.60 3.91
CA ALA A 57 -15.59 -29.00 3.73
C ALA A 57 -14.48 -29.97 4.13
N PHE A 58 -13.28 -29.46 4.45
CA PHE A 58 -12.11 -30.27 4.78
C PHE A 58 -11.57 -29.87 6.17
N GLU A 59 -11.22 -30.87 6.98
CA GLU A 59 -10.57 -30.66 8.30
C GLU A 59 -9.12 -30.16 8.20
N ARG A 60 -8.50 -30.26 7.02
CA ARG A 60 -7.11 -29.88 6.77
C ARG A 60 -7.00 -28.99 5.56
N PRO A 61 -5.99 -28.12 5.49
CA PRO A 61 -5.70 -27.34 4.30
C PRO A 61 -5.51 -28.24 3.07
N ILE A 62 -6.01 -27.80 1.92
CA ILE A 62 -5.86 -28.50 0.64
C ILE A 62 -5.09 -27.63 -0.35
N LEU A 63 -4.57 -28.23 -1.41
CA LEU A 63 -3.92 -27.46 -2.47
C LEU A 63 -4.92 -26.52 -3.15
N ALA A 64 -4.50 -25.29 -3.44
CA ALA A 64 -5.32 -24.32 -4.18
C ALA A 64 -5.75 -24.89 -5.54
N SER A 65 -4.89 -25.68 -6.23
CA SER A 65 -5.24 -26.36 -7.47
C SER A 65 -6.37 -27.38 -7.29
N GLN A 66 -6.38 -28.14 -6.19
CA GLN A 66 -7.47 -29.06 -5.89
C GLN A 66 -8.80 -28.31 -5.61
N ALA A 67 -8.73 -27.18 -4.90
CA ALA A 67 -9.91 -26.37 -4.66
C ALA A 67 -10.51 -25.82 -5.98
N ILE A 68 -9.67 -25.33 -6.88
CA ILE A 68 -10.07 -24.89 -8.22
C ILE A 68 -10.60 -26.06 -9.06
N ASP A 69 -9.99 -27.24 -8.97
CA ASP A 69 -10.48 -28.44 -9.68
C ASP A 69 -11.90 -28.82 -9.23
N ILE A 70 -12.19 -28.72 -7.94
CA ILE A 70 -13.55 -28.94 -7.40
C ILE A 70 -14.49 -27.85 -7.89
N PHE A 71 -14.08 -26.57 -7.80
CA PHE A 71 -14.88 -25.42 -8.22
C PHE A 71 -15.33 -25.53 -9.70
N ARG A 72 -14.40 -25.87 -10.59
CA ARG A 72 -14.69 -25.95 -12.04
C ARG A 72 -15.42 -27.21 -12.48
N ASN A 73 -15.51 -28.21 -11.61
CA ASN A 73 -16.14 -29.49 -11.96
C ASN A 73 -17.67 -29.41 -11.78
N PRO A 74 -18.46 -29.57 -12.87
CA PRO A 74 -19.91 -29.43 -12.83
C PRO A 74 -20.62 -30.49 -11.96
N LYS A 75 -19.90 -31.53 -11.55
CA LYS A 75 -20.45 -32.57 -10.66
C LYS A 75 -20.54 -32.10 -9.20
N TYR A 76 -19.72 -31.10 -8.82
CA TYR A 76 -19.71 -30.58 -7.46
C TYR A 76 -20.50 -29.27 -7.40
N LYS A 77 -21.62 -29.31 -6.71
CA LYS A 77 -22.48 -28.13 -6.47
C LYS A 77 -22.88 -28.10 -5.00
N LEU A 78 -23.27 -26.93 -4.53
CA LEU A 78 -23.90 -26.83 -3.22
C LEU A 78 -25.23 -27.63 -3.18
N SER A 79 -25.83 -27.72 -2.03
CA SER A 79 -27.11 -28.43 -1.79
C SER A 79 -28.25 -27.97 -2.69
N ASP A 80 -28.15 -26.76 -3.27
CA ASP A 80 -29.08 -26.21 -4.25
C ASP A 80 -28.98 -26.84 -5.66
N GLY A 81 -27.95 -27.67 -5.87
CA GLY A 81 -27.65 -28.32 -7.13
C GLY A 81 -27.19 -27.39 -8.27
N LYS A 82 -26.94 -26.11 -7.98
CA LYS A 82 -26.65 -25.08 -8.99
C LYS A 82 -25.39 -24.29 -8.71
N SER A 83 -25.17 -23.87 -7.45
CA SER A 83 -24.07 -22.96 -7.09
C SER A 83 -22.71 -23.66 -7.06
N ASP A 84 -21.72 -23.05 -7.72
CA ASP A 84 -20.31 -23.40 -7.56
C ASP A 84 -19.80 -22.90 -6.23
N PHE A 85 -18.77 -23.54 -5.68
CA PHE A 85 -18.18 -23.19 -4.39
C PHE A 85 -16.69 -23.55 -4.30
N LEU A 86 -15.97 -22.82 -3.49
CA LEU A 86 -14.63 -23.22 -3.03
C LEU A 86 -14.79 -24.09 -1.78
N PRO A 87 -14.12 -25.26 -1.72
CA PRO A 87 -14.40 -26.26 -0.69
C PRO A 87 -13.59 -26.08 0.60
N ALA A 88 -12.70 -25.09 0.68
CA ALA A 88 -11.86 -24.87 1.85
C ALA A 88 -11.53 -23.38 2.04
N LYS A 89 -11.38 -22.98 3.30
CA LYS A 89 -10.93 -21.64 3.70
C LYS A 89 -9.40 -21.55 3.79
N GLN A 90 -8.70 -22.66 3.96
CA GLN A 90 -7.23 -22.71 3.99
C GLN A 90 -6.70 -23.43 2.75
N LEU A 91 -5.92 -22.71 1.94
CA LEU A 91 -5.45 -23.20 0.66
C LEU A 91 -3.92 -23.14 0.59
N LEU A 92 -3.32 -24.18 0.04
CA LEU A 92 -1.87 -24.35 -0.04
C LEU A 92 -1.38 -24.07 -1.47
N ILE A 93 -0.34 -23.24 -1.58
CA ILE A 93 0.40 -23.01 -2.82
C ILE A 93 1.82 -23.55 -2.64
N PRO A 94 2.22 -24.62 -3.34
CA PRO A 94 3.57 -25.13 -3.28
C PRO A 94 4.58 -24.11 -3.79
N VAL A 95 5.77 -24.07 -3.18
CA VAL A 95 6.84 -23.16 -3.56
C VAL A 95 7.91 -23.89 -4.37
N ASN A 96 8.14 -23.42 -5.58
CA ASN A 96 9.31 -23.84 -6.36
C ASN A 96 10.52 -23.00 -5.97
N LYS A 97 11.29 -23.48 -4.99
CA LYS A 97 12.46 -22.77 -4.43
C LYS A 97 13.55 -22.48 -5.47
N GLU A 98 13.69 -23.34 -6.48
CA GLU A 98 14.65 -23.12 -7.56
C GLU A 98 14.25 -21.91 -8.41
N ASN A 99 12.98 -21.83 -8.79
CA ASN A 99 12.47 -20.69 -9.51
C ASN A 99 12.50 -19.41 -8.67
N VAL A 100 12.14 -19.47 -7.39
CA VAL A 100 12.22 -18.32 -6.48
C VAL A 100 13.62 -17.71 -6.49
N LYS A 101 14.65 -18.53 -6.41
CA LYS A 101 16.06 -18.10 -6.47
C LYS A 101 16.45 -17.62 -7.86
N LYS A 102 16.13 -18.40 -8.89
CA LYS A 102 16.46 -18.11 -10.30
C LYS A 102 15.91 -16.77 -10.78
N TYR A 103 14.68 -16.45 -10.41
CA TYR A 103 14.01 -15.22 -10.83
C TYR A 103 14.13 -14.07 -9.83
N GLY A 104 14.95 -14.20 -8.78
CA GLY A 104 15.22 -13.17 -7.80
C GLY A 104 13.97 -12.69 -7.04
N ILE A 105 13.01 -13.62 -6.79
CA ILE A 105 11.78 -13.28 -6.07
C ILE A 105 12.10 -12.95 -4.62
N VAL A 106 13.08 -13.64 -4.03
CA VAL A 106 13.60 -13.39 -2.69
C VAL A 106 15.08 -13.01 -2.80
N ALA A 107 15.55 -12.10 -1.96
CA ALA A 107 16.96 -11.72 -1.88
C ALA A 107 17.80 -12.86 -1.30
N GLU A 108 19.07 -12.97 -1.71
CA GLU A 108 19.98 -14.03 -1.28
C GLU A 108 20.09 -14.16 0.25
N LYS A 109 20.13 -13.04 0.95
CA LYS A 109 20.22 -12.98 2.41
C LYS A 109 19.03 -13.61 3.15
N ASP A 110 17.91 -13.86 2.44
CA ASP A 110 16.67 -14.37 3.00
C ASP A 110 16.30 -15.79 2.47
N TYR A 111 17.23 -16.47 1.78
CA TYR A 111 16.97 -17.80 1.21
C TYR A 111 16.66 -18.87 2.24
N ASP A 112 17.16 -18.72 3.46
CA ASP A 112 16.90 -19.60 4.60
C ASP A 112 15.48 -19.48 5.14
N LYS A 113 14.79 -18.34 4.86
CA LYS A 113 13.42 -18.06 5.28
C LYS A 113 12.35 -18.59 4.32
N ILE A 114 12.76 -19.09 3.12
CA ILE A 114 11.83 -19.56 2.10
C ILE A 114 11.11 -20.82 2.59
N VAL A 115 9.78 -20.72 2.73
CA VAL A 115 8.92 -21.85 3.11
C VAL A 115 8.71 -22.82 1.94
N ASP A 116 8.28 -24.06 2.24
CA ASP A 116 7.93 -25.04 1.20
C ASP A 116 6.53 -24.78 0.61
N THR A 117 5.68 -24.08 1.36
CA THR A 117 4.28 -23.86 0.99
C THR A 117 3.78 -22.54 1.56
N VAL A 118 3.15 -21.73 0.72
CA VAL A 118 2.38 -20.55 1.12
C VAL A 118 0.98 -21.00 1.53
N VAL A 119 0.48 -20.50 2.65
CA VAL A 119 -0.87 -20.78 3.15
C VAL A 119 -1.73 -19.54 2.98
N LEU A 120 -2.73 -19.62 2.13
CA LEU A 120 -3.76 -18.59 1.99
C LEU A 120 -4.90 -18.87 2.96
N ASN A 121 -5.41 -17.81 3.62
CA ASN A 121 -6.52 -17.90 4.57
C ASN A 121 -7.67 -17.02 4.08
N ILE A 122 -8.77 -17.63 3.71
CA ILE A 122 -9.97 -16.93 3.26
C ILE A 122 -10.89 -16.72 4.48
N ASN A 123 -10.91 -15.50 5.00
CA ASN A 123 -11.71 -15.14 6.19
C ASN A 123 -13.12 -14.65 5.83
N ALA A 124 -13.71 -15.21 4.76
CA ALA A 124 -15.03 -14.85 4.29
C ALA A 124 -15.81 -16.10 3.86
N ASP A 125 -17.13 -16.01 3.90
CA ASP A 125 -18.03 -17.06 3.39
C ASP A 125 -18.33 -16.92 1.89
N ARG A 126 -17.87 -15.81 1.30
CA ARG A 126 -17.91 -15.54 -0.14
C ARG A 126 -16.71 -14.70 -0.53
N ILE A 127 -16.22 -14.87 -1.75
CA ILE A 127 -15.19 -14.00 -2.35
C ILE A 127 -15.70 -13.41 -3.66
N GLY A 128 -15.18 -12.26 -4.05
CA GLY A 128 -15.50 -11.67 -5.35
C GLY A 128 -14.89 -12.48 -6.52
N LYS A 129 -15.46 -12.32 -7.71
CA LYS A 129 -14.92 -12.94 -8.94
C LYS A 129 -13.45 -12.58 -9.18
N THR A 130 -13.05 -11.34 -8.94
CA THR A 130 -11.66 -10.90 -9.00
C THR A 130 -10.74 -11.79 -8.15
N SER A 131 -11.14 -12.02 -6.90
CA SER A 131 -10.37 -12.87 -5.97
C SER A 131 -10.32 -14.33 -6.43
N LEU A 132 -11.42 -14.83 -6.98
CA LEU A 132 -11.47 -16.17 -7.56
C LEU A 132 -10.48 -16.33 -8.73
N ILE A 133 -10.42 -15.36 -9.64
CA ILE A 133 -9.51 -15.40 -10.80
C ILE A 133 -8.06 -15.25 -10.35
N ILE A 134 -7.77 -14.43 -9.37
CA ILE A 134 -6.43 -14.34 -8.78
C ILE A 134 -6.04 -15.67 -8.10
N LEU A 135 -6.97 -16.26 -7.37
CA LEU A 135 -6.73 -17.58 -6.75
C LEU A 135 -6.46 -18.66 -7.81
N ASP A 136 -7.22 -18.66 -8.91
CA ASP A 136 -6.99 -19.60 -10.02
C ASP A 136 -5.59 -19.42 -10.63
N PHE A 137 -5.18 -18.18 -10.90
CA PHE A 137 -3.81 -17.88 -11.31
C PHE A 137 -2.76 -18.39 -10.31
N LEU A 138 -2.92 -18.06 -9.03
CA LEU A 138 -2.00 -18.49 -7.96
C LEU A 138 -1.99 -20.01 -7.78
N SER A 139 -3.10 -20.71 -8.05
CA SER A 139 -3.19 -22.17 -7.94
C SER A 139 -2.27 -22.92 -8.92
N THR A 140 -1.92 -22.26 -10.02
CA THR A 140 -1.02 -22.79 -11.07
C THR A 140 0.33 -22.09 -11.12
N TYR A 141 0.60 -21.17 -10.19
CA TYR A 141 1.81 -20.36 -10.17
C TYR A 141 3.05 -21.18 -9.88
N GLN A 142 4.05 -21.09 -10.76
CA GLN A 142 5.28 -21.85 -10.67
C GLN A 142 6.45 -21.04 -10.11
N TRP A 143 6.20 -19.83 -9.61
CA TRP A 143 7.24 -18.91 -9.14
C TRP A 143 8.27 -18.56 -10.23
N ASP A 144 7.83 -18.54 -11.48
CA ASP A 144 8.65 -18.33 -12.68
C ASP A 144 8.73 -16.87 -13.13
N ARG A 145 8.08 -15.99 -12.42
CA ARG A 145 8.13 -14.52 -12.56
C ARG A 145 7.70 -13.86 -11.26
N PRO A 146 8.20 -12.65 -10.92
CA PRO A 146 7.73 -11.94 -9.74
C PRO A 146 6.29 -11.45 -9.93
N VAL A 147 5.53 -11.46 -8.84
CA VAL A 147 4.16 -10.92 -8.76
C VAL A 147 4.17 -9.76 -7.76
N TYR A 148 3.57 -8.65 -8.15
CA TYR A 148 3.50 -7.44 -7.34
C TYR A 148 2.05 -7.00 -7.13
N CYS A 149 1.77 -6.44 -5.95
CA CYS A 149 0.52 -5.79 -5.60
C CYS A 149 0.79 -4.31 -5.32
N VAL A 150 0.01 -3.41 -5.94
CA VAL A 150 0.10 -1.97 -5.64
C VAL A 150 -0.48 -1.67 -4.25
N THR A 151 -1.50 -2.44 -3.84
CA THR A 151 -2.13 -2.35 -2.51
C THR A 151 -1.65 -3.46 -1.58
N SER A 152 -2.12 -3.45 -0.34
CA SER A 152 -1.86 -4.53 0.62
C SER A 152 -2.52 -5.88 0.27
N GLY A 153 -3.39 -5.90 -0.75
CA GLY A 153 -4.10 -7.12 -1.17
C GLY A 153 -5.19 -7.61 -0.20
N THR A 154 -5.45 -6.90 0.90
CA THR A 154 -6.46 -7.28 1.90
C THR A 154 -7.90 -7.27 1.36
N ASP A 155 -8.17 -6.43 0.37
CA ASP A 155 -9.44 -6.33 -0.36
C ASP A 155 -9.78 -7.62 -1.14
N LEU A 156 -8.78 -8.43 -1.42
CA LEU A 156 -8.97 -9.74 -2.07
C LEU A 156 -9.53 -10.81 -1.13
N ASN A 157 -9.44 -10.62 0.19
CA ASN A 157 -9.84 -11.60 1.21
C ASN A 157 -9.23 -13.01 1.04
N LEU A 158 -8.01 -13.07 0.51
CA LEU A 158 -7.28 -14.33 0.29
C LEU A 158 -6.17 -14.58 1.32
N GLY A 159 -5.89 -13.61 2.20
CA GLY A 159 -4.79 -13.69 3.15
C GLY A 159 -3.40 -13.53 2.51
N ILE A 160 -3.31 -12.96 1.31
CA ILE A 160 -2.03 -12.74 0.61
C ILE A 160 -1.18 -11.68 1.29
N GLU A 161 -1.77 -10.79 2.07
CA GLU A 161 -1.08 -9.73 2.82
C GLU A 161 -0.02 -10.27 3.78
N ASN A 162 -0.14 -11.51 4.22
CA ASN A 162 0.86 -12.17 5.07
C ASN A 162 2.08 -12.70 4.29
N TRP A 163 2.10 -12.51 2.98
CA TRP A 163 3.11 -13.02 2.06
C TRP A 163 3.65 -11.91 1.14
N LEU A 164 3.55 -10.66 1.60
CA LEU A 164 4.02 -9.51 0.85
C LEU A 164 5.25 -8.89 1.52
N GLN A 165 6.19 -8.41 0.70
CA GLN A 165 7.30 -7.56 1.11
C GLN A 165 7.27 -6.26 0.34
N VAL A 166 7.59 -5.15 1.01
CA VAL A 166 7.71 -3.84 0.37
C VAL A 166 8.91 -3.85 -0.59
N ASP A 167 8.66 -3.49 -1.84
CA ASP A 167 9.66 -3.40 -2.89
C ASP A 167 9.46 -2.11 -3.72
N GLY A 168 10.03 -1.03 -3.28
CA GLY A 168 9.71 0.29 -3.80
C GLY A 168 8.32 0.74 -3.37
N MET A 169 7.54 1.23 -4.33
CA MET A 169 6.16 1.68 -4.13
C MET A 169 5.12 0.55 -4.34
N VAL A 170 5.56 -0.69 -4.37
CA VAL A 170 4.71 -1.86 -4.56
C VAL A 170 5.07 -2.95 -3.55
N ASN A 171 4.20 -3.92 -3.40
CA ASN A 171 4.42 -5.06 -2.52
C ASN A 171 4.65 -6.31 -3.35
N LYS A 172 5.79 -6.97 -3.15
CA LYS A 172 6.14 -8.20 -3.84
C LYS A 172 5.56 -9.41 -3.11
N PHE A 173 4.87 -10.28 -3.82
CA PHE A 173 4.44 -11.57 -3.30
C PHE A 173 5.64 -12.51 -3.19
N VAL A 174 5.93 -12.96 -1.97
CA VAL A 174 7.13 -13.76 -1.64
C VAL A 174 6.75 -14.97 -0.79
N PRO A 175 7.48 -16.10 -0.90
CA PRO A 175 7.26 -17.27 -0.06
C PRO A 175 7.98 -17.15 1.29
N ILE A 176 7.80 -16.01 1.95
CA ILE A 176 8.27 -15.72 3.30
C ILE A 176 7.09 -15.19 4.08
N HIS A 177 6.77 -15.80 5.20
CA HIS A 177 5.67 -15.34 6.03
C HIS A 177 6.00 -14.00 6.70
N THR A 178 5.17 -12.99 6.46
CA THR A 178 5.35 -11.60 6.93
C THR A 178 4.11 -11.17 7.72
N PRO A 179 3.93 -11.67 8.94
CA PRO A 179 2.75 -11.35 9.73
C PRO A 179 2.70 -9.86 10.06
N ASN A 180 1.49 -9.30 10.06
CA ASN A 180 1.24 -7.90 10.41
C ASN A 180 1.98 -6.89 9.50
N MET A 181 2.02 -7.13 8.19
CA MET A 181 2.68 -6.25 7.24
C MET A 181 2.22 -4.77 7.35
N ARG A 182 0.98 -4.52 7.74
CA ARG A 182 0.47 -3.15 7.96
C ARG A 182 1.13 -2.44 9.15
N GLU A 183 1.43 -3.17 10.22
CA GLU A 183 2.01 -2.63 11.45
C GLU A 183 3.54 -2.68 11.43
N ASN A 184 4.10 -3.65 10.72
CA ASN A 184 5.54 -3.86 10.61
C ASN A 184 5.93 -4.36 9.21
N PRO A 185 5.89 -3.49 8.20
CA PRO A 185 6.23 -3.88 6.84
C PRO A 185 7.66 -4.40 6.76
N GLN A 186 7.83 -5.51 6.04
CA GLN A 186 9.14 -6.07 5.78
C GLN A 186 9.81 -5.24 4.68
N ILE A 187 10.75 -4.39 5.08
CA ILE A 187 11.48 -3.48 4.21
C ILE A 187 12.95 -3.91 4.19
N ASP A 188 13.52 -4.03 3.01
CA ASP A 188 14.97 -4.06 2.82
C ASP A 188 15.46 -2.60 2.73
N GLU A 189 15.94 -2.07 3.85
CA GLU A 189 16.29 -0.66 3.99
C GLU A 189 17.38 -0.22 2.98
N ASP A 190 18.40 -1.05 2.78
CA ASP A 190 19.51 -0.70 1.89
C ASP A 190 19.08 -0.74 0.41
N LYS A 191 18.21 -1.70 0.04
CA LYS A 191 17.60 -1.74 -1.28
C LYS A 191 16.67 -0.55 -1.49
N MET A 192 15.84 -0.25 -0.51
CA MET A 192 14.91 0.89 -0.56
C MET A 192 15.65 2.22 -0.65
N TYR A 193 16.74 2.38 0.09
CA TYR A 193 17.58 3.58 -0.01
C TYR A 193 18.04 3.80 -1.47
N LYS A 194 18.59 2.77 -2.12
CA LYS A 194 19.03 2.85 -3.52
C LYS A 194 17.86 3.14 -4.47
N ILE A 195 16.71 2.51 -4.27
CA ILE A 195 15.52 2.75 -5.09
C ILE A 195 15.10 4.21 -4.99
N LEU A 196 15.02 4.76 -3.79
CA LEU A 196 14.56 6.12 -3.53
C LEU A 196 15.56 7.18 -4.00
N THR A 197 16.87 6.93 -3.85
CA THR A 197 17.90 7.93 -4.13
C THR A 197 18.49 7.83 -5.54
N GLU A 198 18.48 6.64 -6.16
CA GLU A 198 19.20 6.38 -7.42
C GLU A 198 18.30 5.94 -8.57
N THR A 199 17.18 5.21 -8.27
CA THR A 199 16.37 4.59 -9.31
C THR A 199 15.15 5.43 -9.69
N TYR A 200 14.44 5.97 -8.69
CA TYR A 200 13.25 6.76 -8.93
C TYR A 200 13.59 8.15 -9.46
N ARG A 201 12.80 8.62 -10.40
CA ARG A 201 12.90 9.96 -11.00
C ARG A 201 11.75 10.81 -10.51
N PHE A 202 12.07 11.86 -9.76
CA PHE A 202 11.09 12.75 -9.16
C PHE A 202 11.05 14.14 -9.81
N ASP A 203 11.70 14.33 -10.96
CA ASP A 203 11.91 15.65 -11.58
C ASP A 203 10.60 16.40 -11.81
N SER A 204 9.58 15.72 -12.34
CA SER A 204 8.27 16.35 -12.59
C SER A 204 7.53 16.73 -11.29
N LEU A 205 7.77 16.02 -10.17
CA LEU A 205 7.17 16.37 -8.88
C LEU A 205 7.79 17.63 -8.27
N LYS A 206 9.09 17.86 -8.52
CA LYS A 206 9.84 19.05 -8.05
C LYS A 206 9.48 20.31 -8.82
N ASP A 207 8.98 20.18 -10.04
CA ASP A 207 8.69 21.32 -10.91
C ASP A 207 7.43 22.04 -10.46
N THR A 208 7.61 23.17 -9.78
CA THR A 208 6.51 24.00 -9.31
C THR A 208 5.79 24.80 -10.41
N THR A 209 6.21 24.69 -11.67
CA THR A 209 5.52 25.29 -12.82
C THR A 209 4.45 24.36 -13.36
N ILE A 210 4.55 23.05 -13.10
CA ILE A 210 3.54 22.08 -13.48
C ILE A 210 2.34 22.23 -12.55
N HIS A 211 1.16 22.39 -13.15
CA HIS A 211 -0.08 22.37 -12.40
C HIS A 211 -0.42 20.94 -11.98
N VAL A 212 -0.52 20.69 -10.70
CA VAL A 212 -0.98 19.40 -10.16
C VAL A 212 -2.48 19.48 -9.95
N ASP A 213 -3.23 18.60 -10.61
CA ASP A 213 -4.67 18.51 -10.43
C ASP A 213 -5.03 18.23 -8.98
N TYR A 214 -6.03 18.96 -8.49
CA TYR A 214 -6.51 18.86 -7.12
C TYR A 214 -6.87 17.44 -6.70
N GLN A 215 -7.53 16.66 -7.57
CA GLN A 215 -7.85 15.27 -7.29
C GLN A 215 -6.61 14.39 -7.18
N ASN A 216 -5.54 14.69 -7.89
CA ASN A 216 -4.29 13.93 -7.82
C ASN A 216 -3.48 14.24 -6.56
N ILE A 217 -3.50 15.48 -6.07
CA ILE A 217 -2.89 15.82 -4.76
C ILE A 217 -3.54 14.99 -3.65
N TYR A 218 -4.84 14.84 -3.76
CA TYR A 218 -5.69 14.22 -2.77
C TYR A 218 -5.97 12.75 -3.02
N SER A 219 -5.52 12.23 -4.15
CA SER A 219 -5.58 10.80 -4.37
C SER A 219 -4.68 10.14 -3.34
N PHE A 220 -5.28 9.22 -2.61
CA PHE A 220 -4.64 8.32 -1.66
C PHE A 220 -3.34 7.68 -2.17
N MET A 221 -3.08 7.75 -3.47
CA MET A 221 -1.97 7.11 -4.16
C MET A 221 -0.77 8.03 -4.41
N ALA A 222 -0.88 9.35 -4.21
CA ALA A 222 0.15 10.25 -4.72
C ALA A 222 1.08 10.85 -3.65
N VAL A 223 0.53 11.54 -2.64
CA VAL A 223 1.36 12.34 -1.71
C VAL A 223 1.68 11.60 -0.43
N GLN A 224 0.67 11.03 0.20
CA GLN A 224 0.83 10.35 1.48
C GLN A 224 1.77 9.13 1.39
N PRO A 225 1.58 8.16 0.48
CA PRO A 225 2.44 6.97 0.44
C PRO A 225 3.90 7.32 0.17
N ASN A 226 4.16 8.38 -0.60
CA ASN A 226 5.53 8.82 -0.87
C ASN A 226 6.21 9.35 0.39
N ARG A 227 5.61 10.31 1.09
CA ARG A 227 6.19 10.88 2.31
C ARG A 227 6.31 9.85 3.43
N GLU A 228 5.27 9.03 3.60
CA GLU A 228 5.25 7.95 4.58
C GLU A 228 6.39 6.95 4.34
N MET A 229 6.62 6.54 3.10
CA MET A 229 7.70 5.61 2.75
C MET A 229 9.08 6.18 3.06
N PHE A 230 9.34 7.45 2.72
CA PHE A 230 10.61 8.09 3.07
C PHE A 230 10.81 8.14 4.59
N ALA A 231 9.78 8.53 5.34
CA ALA A 231 9.82 8.58 6.80
C ALA A 231 10.04 7.19 7.42
N GLU A 232 9.39 6.18 6.88
CA GLU A 232 9.50 4.81 7.37
C GLU A 232 10.89 4.23 7.15
N VAL A 233 11.44 4.38 5.94
CA VAL A 233 12.81 3.91 5.63
C VAL A 233 13.84 4.70 6.42
N SER A 234 13.65 6.02 6.56
CA SER A 234 14.50 6.87 7.41
C SER A 234 14.54 6.38 8.86
N ASN A 235 13.38 6.07 9.44
CA ASN A 235 13.29 5.56 10.82
C ASN A 235 14.10 4.26 11.02
N LYS A 236 14.13 3.36 10.02
CA LYS A 236 14.94 2.16 10.07
C LYS A 236 16.45 2.52 10.15
N PHE A 237 16.91 3.50 9.37
CA PHE A 237 18.30 3.98 9.43
C PHE A 237 18.62 4.69 10.74
N ILE A 238 17.69 5.47 11.31
CA ILE A 238 17.87 6.08 12.65
C ILE A 238 18.12 4.98 13.69
N ARG A 239 17.31 3.92 13.68
CA ARG A 239 17.48 2.78 14.61
C ARG A 239 18.80 2.04 14.44
N ARG A 240 19.38 2.04 13.24
CA ARG A 240 20.71 1.48 12.93
C ARG A 240 21.86 2.45 13.26
N GLY A 241 21.57 3.70 13.61
CA GLY A 241 22.56 4.75 13.83
C GLY A 241 23.17 5.36 12.56
N GLU A 242 22.59 5.08 11.38
CA GLU A 242 23.03 5.60 10.08
C GLU A 242 22.36 6.95 9.78
N ILE A 243 22.70 7.96 10.60
CA ILE A 243 22.02 9.26 10.65
C ILE A 243 22.10 10.02 9.32
N GLU A 244 23.21 9.95 8.60
CA GLU A 244 23.38 10.65 7.31
C GLU A 244 22.40 10.14 6.24
N LYS A 245 22.20 8.83 6.16
CA LYS A 245 21.20 8.24 5.25
C LYS A 245 19.79 8.63 5.64
N ALA A 246 19.49 8.62 6.94
CA ALA A 246 18.20 9.03 7.45
C ALA A 246 17.91 10.50 7.09
N GLU A 247 18.84 11.41 7.36
CA GLU A 247 18.71 12.82 7.02
C GLU A 247 18.49 13.03 5.51
N THR A 248 19.25 12.31 4.67
CA THR A 248 19.09 12.36 3.22
C THR A 248 17.65 12.02 2.78
N LEU A 249 17.07 10.96 3.34
CA LEU A 249 15.72 10.55 3.02
C LEU A 249 14.68 11.56 3.51
N LEU A 250 14.86 12.12 4.71
CA LEU A 250 13.96 13.15 5.24
C LEU A 250 14.00 14.44 4.39
N ASP A 251 15.19 14.88 4.00
CA ASP A 251 15.35 16.02 3.10
C ASP A 251 14.65 15.76 1.75
N MET A 252 14.85 14.57 1.18
CA MET A 252 14.19 14.18 -0.07
C MET A 252 12.67 14.16 0.06
N ALA A 253 12.11 13.66 1.16
CA ALA A 253 10.66 13.61 1.39
C ALA A 253 10.00 14.99 1.29
N ILE A 254 10.73 16.04 1.63
CA ILE A 254 10.27 17.43 1.55
C ILE A 254 10.57 18.05 0.18
N ASP A 255 11.79 17.85 -0.33
CA ASP A 255 12.27 18.51 -1.55
C ASP A 255 11.59 18.01 -2.82
N ILE A 256 11.26 16.70 -2.90
CA ILE A 256 10.61 16.13 -4.08
C ILE A 256 9.14 16.51 -4.24
N MET A 257 8.52 16.95 -3.15
CA MET A 257 7.11 17.36 -3.11
C MET A 257 6.98 18.76 -2.52
N PRO A 258 7.34 19.81 -3.27
CA PRO A 258 7.34 21.18 -2.77
C PRO A 258 5.95 21.63 -2.33
N ARG A 259 5.88 22.34 -1.22
CA ARG A 259 4.66 22.82 -0.57
C ARG A 259 3.69 23.54 -1.52
N LYS A 260 4.20 24.25 -2.52
CA LYS A 260 3.37 24.96 -3.50
C LYS A 260 2.40 24.01 -4.23
N ASN A 261 2.88 22.84 -4.63
CA ASN A 261 2.09 21.84 -5.35
C ASN A 261 1.47 20.81 -4.40
N PHE A 262 2.13 20.55 -3.26
CA PHE A 262 1.77 19.49 -2.31
C PHE A 262 1.71 20.07 -0.89
N PRO A 263 0.62 20.75 -0.52
CA PRO A 263 0.46 21.32 0.81
C PRO A 263 0.68 20.27 1.91
N TYR A 264 1.13 20.70 3.06
CA TYR A 264 1.39 19.81 4.18
C TYR A 264 0.12 19.43 4.93
N ASN A 265 -0.86 20.33 4.99
CA ASN A 265 -2.16 20.07 5.58
C ASN A 265 -3.24 19.96 4.51
N ILE A 266 -3.74 18.73 4.32
CA ILE A 266 -4.85 18.38 3.43
C ILE A 266 -5.93 17.58 4.18
N SER A 267 -6.02 17.77 5.49
CA SER A 267 -6.88 17.01 6.42
C SER A 267 -8.36 16.97 6.02
N PHE A 268 -8.86 18.03 5.38
CA PHE A 268 -10.24 18.11 4.89
C PHE A 268 -10.63 17.05 3.86
N LEU A 269 -9.66 16.27 3.39
CA LEU A 269 -9.86 15.15 2.46
C LEU A 269 -9.70 13.78 3.13
N HIS A 270 -9.66 13.78 4.46
CA HIS A 270 -9.45 12.57 5.24
C HIS A 270 -8.12 11.86 4.91
N SER A 271 -7.12 12.64 4.47
CA SER A 271 -5.76 12.16 4.25
C SER A 271 -5.05 11.91 5.59
N MET A 272 -4.05 11.04 5.55
CA MET A 272 -3.11 10.80 6.66
C MET A 272 -1.76 11.50 6.43
N ASN A 273 -1.67 12.37 5.42
CA ASN A 273 -0.44 13.07 5.05
C ASN A 273 0.13 13.93 6.18
N GLU A 274 -0.76 14.52 7.01
CA GLU A 274 -0.39 15.34 8.18
C GLU A 274 0.46 14.52 9.16
N TYR A 275 0.14 13.26 9.36
CA TYR A 275 0.90 12.38 10.26
C TYR A 275 2.29 12.09 9.68
N SER A 276 2.42 11.86 8.37
CA SER A 276 3.73 11.69 7.73
C SER A 276 4.61 12.95 7.88
N ILE A 277 4.03 14.15 7.79
CA ILE A 277 4.76 15.40 8.03
C ILE A 277 5.20 15.51 9.50
N MET A 278 4.34 15.14 10.45
CA MET A 278 4.69 15.15 11.88
C MET A 278 5.77 14.10 12.20
N ASP A 279 5.71 12.92 11.58
CA ASP A 279 6.76 11.89 11.72
C ASP A 279 8.11 12.39 11.21
N ILE A 280 8.12 13.12 10.09
CA ILE A 280 9.35 13.74 9.56
C ILE A 280 9.90 14.79 10.53
N MET A 281 9.03 15.65 11.11
CA MET A 281 9.44 16.61 12.14
C MET A 281 10.06 15.91 13.34
N GLU A 282 9.41 14.87 13.85
CA GLU A 282 9.88 14.12 15.01
C GLU A 282 11.21 13.41 14.72
N GLN A 283 11.38 12.85 13.55
CA GLN A 283 12.64 12.23 13.15
C GLN A 283 13.77 13.24 13.05
N TYR A 284 13.54 14.44 12.47
CA TYR A 284 14.54 15.51 12.50
C TYR A 284 14.97 15.87 13.92
N LEU A 285 14.02 16.00 14.85
CA LEU A 285 14.33 16.27 16.27
C LEU A 285 15.14 15.11 16.88
N SER A 286 14.77 13.86 16.60
CA SER A 286 15.46 12.68 17.13
C SER A 286 16.91 12.56 16.72
N ILE A 287 17.26 13.12 15.55
CA ILE A 287 18.63 13.14 15.03
C ILE A 287 19.34 14.50 15.28
N GLY A 288 18.76 15.37 16.12
CA GLY A 288 19.35 16.66 16.49
C GLY A 288 19.30 17.75 15.43
N LYS A 289 18.44 17.60 14.41
CA LYS A 289 18.25 18.60 13.34
C LYS A 289 17.09 19.56 13.65
N ASN A 290 17.14 20.17 14.83
CA ASN A 290 16.05 20.96 15.40
C ASN A 290 15.61 22.10 14.49
N GLU A 291 16.53 22.78 13.81
CA GLU A 291 16.19 23.91 12.94
C GLU A 291 15.43 23.45 11.68
N LYS A 292 15.74 22.27 11.11
CA LYS A 292 14.96 21.68 10.02
C LYS A 292 13.54 21.33 10.47
N ALA A 293 13.42 20.74 11.66
CA ALA A 293 12.12 20.42 12.25
C ALA A 293 11.28 21.67 12.47
N LYS A 294 11.85 22.75 13.03
CA LYS A 294 11.15 24.04 13.23
C LYS A 294 10.72 24.66 11.91
N ALA A 295 11.59 24.67 10.90
CA ALA A 295 11.27 25.23 9.59
C ALA A 295 10.11 24.49 8.91
N LEU A 296 10.05 23.17 9.04
CA LEU A 296 8.95 22.35 8.53
C LEU A 296 7.67 22.61 9.35
N ALA A 297 7.79 22.61 10.68
CA ALA A 297 6.68 22.84 11.59
C ALA A 297 6.05 24.21 11.39
N GLU A 298 6.84 25.27 11.17
CA GLU A 298 6.34 26.62 10.94
C GLU A 298 5.39 26.67 9.73
N GLN A 299 5.78 26.03 8.63
CA GLN A 299 4.98 25.96 7.42
C GLN A 299 3.68 25.15 7.63
N PHE A 300 3.77 24.02 8.33
CA PHE A 300 2.62 23.19 8.65
C PHE A 300 1.64 23.90 9.59
N VAL A 301 2.13 24.52 10.66
CA VAL A 301 1.34 25.28 11.63
C VAL A 301 0.63 26.46 10.95
N GLU A 302 1.31 27.17 10.06
CA GLU A 302 0.71 28.27 9.30
C GLU A 302 -0.48 27.79 8.45
N GLU A 303 -0.33 26.66 7.74
CA GLU A 303 -1.43 26.06 6.96
C GLU A 303 -2.58 25.62 7.86
N THR A 304 -2.26 24.96 8.97
CA THR A 304 -3.25 24.43 9.90
C THR A 304 -4.04 25.57 10.57
N ILE A 305 -3.39 26.67 10.97
CA ILE A 305 -4.06 27.85 11.52
C ILE A 305 -5.00 28.47 10.47
N ARG A 306 -4.61 28.52 9.21
CA ARG A 306 -5.50 29.00 8.14
C ARG A 306 -6.74 28.13 7.99
N MET A 307 -6.58 26.80 8.08
CA MET A 307 -7.71 25.86 8.06
C MET A 307 -8.63 26.05 9.27
N VAL A 308 -8.07 26.17 10.48
CA VAL A 308 -8.88 26.46 11.69
C VAL A 308 -9.70 27.73 11.51
N ARG A 309 -9.07 28.84 11.08
CA ARG A 309 -9.76 30.09 10.83
C ARG A 309 -10.88 29.98 9.81
N PHE A 310 -10.64 29.24 8.72
CA PHE A 310 -11.66 28.99 7.69
C PHE A 310 -12.84 28.20 8.25
N PHE A 311 -12.60 27.07 8.91
CA PHE A 311 -13.66 26.22 9.45
C PHE A 311 -14.40 26.87 10.65
N ALA A 312 -13.81 27.84 11.32
CA ALA A 312 -14.47 28.62 12.37
C ALA A 312 -15.47 29.65 11.80
N THR A 313 -15.41 30.00 10.52
CA THR A 313 -16.37 30.89 9.88
C THR A 313 -17.76 30.25 9.71
N PRO A 314 -18.86 31.04 9.61
CA PRO A 314 -20.16 30.48 9.28
C PRO A 314 -20.17 29.68 7.99
N TYR A 315 -19.49 30.17 6.94
CA TYR A 315 -19.37 29.50 5.65
C TYR A 315 -18.65 28.14 5.77
N GLY A 316 -17.54 28.08 6.50
CA GLY A 316 -16.81 26.84 6.76
C GLY A 316 -17.65 25.83 7.54
N LYS A 317 -18.44 26.28 8.51
CA LYS A 317 -19.36 25.42 9.28
C LYS A 317 -20.50 24.85 8.45
N GLU A 318 -20.99 25.58 7.47
CA GLU A 318 -22.06 25.14 6.58
C GLU A 318 -21.55 24.17 5.48
N SER A 319 -20.30 24.36 5.03
CA SER A 319 -19.73 23.60 3.93
C SER A 319 -19.14 22.24 4.35
N LEU A 320 -18.68 22.12 5.59
CA LEU A 320 -18.02 20.92 6.13
C LEU A 320 -18.39 20.73 7.61
N SER A 321 -18.28 19.53 8.11
CA SER A 321 -18.65 19.20 9.50
C SER A 321 -17.73 19.86 10.54
N ASN A 322 -18.22 20.03 11.78
CA ASN A 322 -17.40 20.45 12.93
C ASN A 322 -16.16 19.56 13.13
N ARG A 323 -16.17 18.35 12.59
CA ARG A 323 -15.05 17.39 12.63
C ARG A 323 -13.77 17.99 12.06
N GLU A 324 -13.84 18.77 10.97
CA GLU A 324 -12.65 19.35 10.34
C GLU A 324 -11.98 20.40 11.23
N LEU A 325 -12.78 21.20 11.94
CA LEU A 325 -12.26 22.15 12.91
C LEU A 325 -11.53 21.43 14.05
N ASP A 326 -12.18 20.42 14.64
CA ASP A 326 -11.61 19.65 15.75
C ASP A 326 -10.34 18.89 15.33
N THR A 327 -10.33 18.35 14.11
CA THR A 327 -9.14 17.69 13.54
C THR A 327 -7.96 18.65 13.45
N ASN A 328 -8.16 19.84 12.88
CA ASN A 328 -7.08 20.81 12.69
C ASN A 328 -6.56 21.35 14.03
N VAL A 329 -7.44 21.58 15.00
CA VAL A 329 -7.02 21.96 16.36
C VAL A 329 -6.20 20.84 17.01
N THR A 330 -6.61 19.59 16.84
CA THR A 330 -5.91 18.42 17.35
C THR A 330 -4.51 18.29 16.73
N LEU A 331 -4.35 18.51 15.42
CA LEU A 331 -3.06 18.51 14.75
C LEU A 331 -2.09 19.53 15.35
N LEU A 332 -2.55 20.75 15.66
CA LEU A 332 -1.70 21.74 16.34
C LEU A 332 -1.23 21.26 17.72
N TYR A 333 -2.11 20.61 18.49
CA TYR A 333 -1.71 20.03 19.78
C TYR A 333 -0.69 18.90 19.61
N TYR A 334 -0.79 18.09 18.57
CA TYR A 334 0.22 17.07 18.29
C TYR A 334 1.59 17.69 18.01
N VAL A 335 1.66 18.73 17.17
CA VAL A 335 2.93 19.45 16.91
C VAL A 335 3.50 20.01 18.21
N VAL A 336 2.68 20.69 19.03
CA VAL A 336 3.10 21.20 20.34
C VAL A 336 3.69 20.10 21.20
N ASN A 337 3.03 18.94 21.29
CA ASN A 337 3.48 17.81 22.09
C ASN A 337 4.80 17.20 21.58
N ILE A 338 5.00 17.15 20.26
CA ILE A 338 6.27 16.70 19.66
C ILE A 338 7.40 17.61 20.14
N PHE A 339 7.30 18.92 19.96
CA PHE A 339 8.37 19.85 20.35
C PHE A 339 8.59 19.90 21.88
N ASP A 340 7.53 19.84 22.69
CA ASP A 340 7.63 19.77 24.16
C ASP A 340 8.43 18.52 24.59
N ARG A 341 8.16 17.37 23.98
CA ARG A 341 8.81 16.08 24.28
C ARG A 341 10.32 16.08 23.98
N TYR A 342 10.72 16.80 22.93
CA TYR A 342 12.14 16.96 22.57
C TYR A 342 12.81 18.17 23.22
N GLY A 343 12.16 18.83 24.18
CA GLY A 343 12.75 19.91 24.98
C GLY A 343 12.71 21.30 24.33
N GLU A 344 12.08 21.44 23.17
CA GLU A 344 11.93 22.70 22.43
C GLU A 344 10.73 23.52 22.94
N LYS A 345 10.72 23.76 24.28
CA LYS A 345 9.58 24.35 25.01
C LYS A 345 9.25 25.78 24.57
N GLU A 346 10.24 26.58 24.22
CA GLU A 346 10.00 27.95 23.76
C GLU A 346 9.23 27.97 22.45
N TYR A 347 9.61 27.09 21.52
CA TYR A 347 8.92 26.94 20.24
C TYR A 347 7.50 26.39 20.45
N ALA A 348 7.33 25.34 21.24
CA ALA A 348 6.02 24.79 21.59
C ALA A 348 5.08 25.87 22.21
N ASN A 349 5.60 26.70 23.13
CA ASN A 349 4.84 27.80 23.73
C ASN A 349 4.50 28.92 22.72
N SER A 350 5.35 29.11 21.70
CA SER A 350 5.01 30.08 20.63
C SER A 350 3.82 29.60 19.81
N ILE A 351 3.71 28.29 19.52
CA ILE A 351 2.54 27.71 18.85
C ILE A 351 1.29 27.85 19.73
N LYS A 352 1.38 27.51 21.03
CA LYS A 352 0.25 27.65 21.98
C LYS A 352 -0.30 29.08 22.01
N ARG A 353 0.57 30.10 22.01
CA ARG A 353 0.14 31.50 21.94
C ARG A 353 -0.63 31.79 20.65
N ARG A 354 -0.11 31.36 19.51
CA ARG A 354 -0.80 31.52 18.22
C ARG A 354 -2.16 30.84 18.19
N MET A 355 -2.31 29.70 18.87
CA MET A 355 -3.60 29.01 19.01
C MET A 355 -4.59 29.78 19.84
N THR A 356 -4.15 30.55 20.85
CA THR A 356 -5.05 31.39 21.66
C THR A 356 -5.49 32.69 20.95
N GLU A 357 -4.80 33.08 19.89
CA GLU A 357 -5.09 34.26 19.06
C GLU A 357 -5.98 33.92 17.84
N MET A 358 -6.36 32.65 17.66
CA MET A 358 -7.27 32.22 16.59
C MET A 358 -8.73 32.45 16.91
#